data_3e3099c7145f6cc54c94b4c8c29cd2a2
#
_entry.id   3e3099c7145f6cc54c94b4c8c29cd2a2
#
_cell.length_a   1.000
_cell.length_b   1.000
_cell.length_c   1.000
_cell.angle_alpha   90.00
_cell.angle_beta   90.00
_cell.angle_gamma   90.00
#
_symmetry.space_group_name_H-M   'P 1'
#
loop_
_entity.id
_entity.type
_entity.pdbx_description
1 polymer ?
#
loop_
_entity_poly.entity_id
_entity_poly.type
_entity_poly.pdbx_seq_one_letter_code
_entity_poly.pdbx_strand_id
1 'polypeptide(L)'
;MLIPFALSPNIFNFEGLEQAEMEELLLQLNLLKMLIRTKGVVLIDSLGFLKNEIDGFIEDIPNQNIKRRTMEIFTDLAKNSFVEINTKELELEMEQYCRHFFSLLQQVPDIFAIYGNKNCTNFDCITCHSNMHIEKRTNLYYIMQINEEIMKRLVRSSIISINDYPLEDFKNEILKNLILYSKELYIFDNQMIPDIKEQNLEETAFDIKSNYKINLEYWMAYINEINPNLQVYLYLSVKLNQIKIKNEIKNKFIDFKKKLQKQIPSLNLKFRIIEESKEQGNIIITPHQRYFISDKIALSCDRGIDLLDRNHKLRDFNISLVNPKDKVMIKNYLEINSVLVNEK
;
A
#
# COMPACT_ATOMS: atom_id res chain seq x y z
N MET A 1 -5.79 2.15 4.99
CA MET A 1 -6.04 0.72 4.68
C MET A 1 -4.79 -0.17 4.71
N LEU A 2 -3.57 0.35 4.67
CA LEU A 2 -2.41 -0.46 5.05
C LEU A 2 -2.27 -0.51 6.57
N ILE A 3 -2.11 -1.72 7.11
CA ILE A 3 -2.01 -1.95 8.55
C ILE A 3 -0.58 -2.41 8.84
N PRO A 4 0.21 -1.63 9.61
CA PRO A 4 1.58 -1.99 9.93
C PRO A 4 1.64 -3.08 11.01
N PHE A 5 2.38 -4.15 10.72
CA PHE A 5 2.69 -5.21 11.67
C PHE A 5 4.20 -5.35 11.83
N ALA A 6 4.64 -5.67 13.05
CA ALA A 6 5.96 -6.17 13.33
C ALA A 6 5.90 -7.67 13.60
N LEU A 7 6.80 -8.44 12.98
CA LEU A 7 6.97 -9.86 13.25
C LEU A 7 8.17 -10.04 14.16
N SER A 8 7.98 -10.73 15.28
CA SER A 8 9.12 -11.19 16.07
C SER A 8 9.82 -12.34 15.34
N PRO A 9 11.15 -12.30 15.13
CA PRO A 9 11.87 -13.36 14.43
C PRO A 9 11.68 -14.74 15.03
N ASN A 10 11.49 -14.85 16.35
CA ASN A 10 11.29 -16.12 17.04
C ASN A 10 10.04 -16.90 16.60
N ILE A 11 9.10 -16.31 15.85
CA ILE A 11 7.99 -17.08 15.24
C ILE A 11 8.47 -18.10 14.21
N PHE A 12 9.70 -17.95 13.70
CA PHE A 12 10.34 -18.86 12.75
C PHE A 12 11.32 -19.84 13.43
N ASN A 13 11.41 -19.83 14.76
CA ASN A 13 12.23 -20.77 15.49
C ASN A 13 11.52 -22.12 15.64
N PHE A 14 12.09 -23.15 15.03
CA PHE A 14 11.61 -24.54 15.04
C PHE A 14 12.42 -25.44 15.99
N GLU A 15 13.38 -24.88 16.73
CA GLU A 15 14.20 -25.62 17.65
C GLU A 15 13.38 -26.27 18.77
N GLY A 16 13.65 -27.53 19.06
CA GLY A 16 12.97 -28.29 20.11
C GLY A 16 11.52 -28.67 19.83
N LEU A 17 10.98 -28.36 18.62
CA LEU A 17 9.63 -28.77 18.25
C LEU A 17 9.59 -30.19 17.71
N GLU A 18 8.57 -30.96 18.11
CA GLU A 18 8.24 -32.23 17.50
C GLU A 18 7.67 -32.06 16.09
N GLN A 19 7.65 -33.14 15.30
CA GLN A 19 7.17 -33.11 13.91
C GLN A 19 5.75 -32.52 13.78
N ALA A 20 4.84 -32.91 14.66
CA ALA A 20 3.46 -32.42 14.67
C ALA A 20 3.38 -30.91 14.96
N GLU A 21 4.20 -30.42 15.88
CA GLU A 21 4.28 -29.02 16.22
C GLU A 21 4.88 -28.18 15.09
N MET A 22 5.89 -28.71 14.38
CA MET A 22 6.46 -28.07 13.19
C MET A 22 5.40 -27.91 12.07
N GLU A 23 4.58 -28.93 11.82
CA GLU A 23 3.50 -28.86 10.82
C GLU A 23 2.40 -27.86 11.25
N GLU A 24 2.07 -27.81 12.53
CA GLU A 24 1.15 -26.80 13.06
C GLU A 24 1.68 -25.39 12.85
N LEU A 25 2.95 -25.14 13.20
CA LEU A 25 3.59 -23.84 13.00
C LEU A 25 3.59 -23.43 11.51
N LEU A 26 3.90 -24.37 10.60
CA LEU A 26 3.80 -24.11 9.16
C LEU A 26 2.37 -23.73 8.72
N LEU A 27 1.36 -24.37 9.28
CA LEU A 27 -0.04 -24.00 9.01
C LEU A 27 -0.32 -22.56 9.44
N GLN A 28 0.11 -22.17 10.64
CA GLN A 28 -0.07 -20.82 11.16
C GLN A 28 0.69 -19.76 10.33
N LEU A 29 1.90 -20.07 9.87
CA LEU A 29 2.67 -19.20 8.97
C LEU A 29 1.98 -19.03 7.60
N ASN A 30 1.36 -20.08 7.06
CA ASN A 30 0.57 -19.97 5.83
C ASN A 30 -0.69 -19.12 6.02
N LEU A 31 -1.38 -19.25 7.15
CA LEU A 31 -2.53 -18.42 7.50
C LEU A 31 -2.11 -16.94 7.64
N LEU A 32 -0.98 -16.68 8.30
CA LEU A 32 -0.40 -15.34 8.38
C LEU A 32 -0.11 -14.76 6.99
N LYS A 33 0.53 -15.54 6.12
CA LYS A 33 0.80 -15.12 4.74
C LYS A 33 -0.48 -14.77 3.98
N MET A 34 -1.53 -15.60 4.09
CA MET A 34 -2.83 -15.33 3.48
C MET A 34 -3.42 -14.02 4.00
N LEU A 35 -3.42 -13.81 5.30
CA LEU A 35 -3.95 -12.62 5.96
C LEU A 35 -3.22 -11.37 5.47
N ILE A 36 -1.88 -11.39 5.46
CA ILE A 36 -1.05 -10.29 4.98
C ILE A 36 -1.40 -9.94 3.53
N ARG A 37 -1.49 -10.93 2.65
CA ARG A 37 -1.77 -10.71 1.22
C ARG A 37 -3.17 -10.22 0.93
N THR A 38 -4.17 -10.63 1.71
CA THR A 38 -5.59 -10.36 1.41
C THR A 38 -6.15 -9.14 2.15
N LYS A 39 -5.48 -8.68 3.20
CA LYS A 39 -6.01 -7.64 4.09
C LYS A 39 -5.22 -6.33 4.12
N GLY A 40 -4.26 -6.17 3.19
CA GLY A 40 -3.48 -4.94 3.11
C GLY A 40 -2.55 -4.72 4.32
N VAL A 41 -1.96 -5.80 4.83
CA VAL A 41 -0.97 -5.72 5.91
C VAL A 41 0.42 -5.50 5.33
N VAL A 42 1.21 -4.65 5.97
CA VAL A 42 2.65 -4.48 5.71
C VAL A 42 3.44 -4.91 6.93
N LEU A 43 4.58 -5.57 6.68
CA LEU A 43 5.51 -5.97 7.72
C LEU A 43 6.59 -4.91 7.85
N ILE A 44 6.65 -4.26 8.98
CA ILE A 44 7.65 -3.22 9.23
C ILE A 44 8.90 -3.86 9.80
N ASP A 45 10.04 -3.48 9.24
CA ASP A 45 11.35 -3.95 9.64
C ASP A 45 12.28 -2.78 10.01
N SER A 46 13.09 -2.97 11.02
CA SER A 46 14.13 -2.04 11.43
C SER A 46 15.39 -2.29 10.60
N LEU A 47 15.62 -1.48 9.57
CA LEU A 47 16.82 -1.53 8.72
C LEU A 47 17.12 -2.92 8.10
N GLY A 48 16.11 -3.74 7.90
CA GLY A 48 16.27 -5.10 7.40
C GLY A 48 16.72 -6.11 8.47
N PHE A 49 16.87 -5.69 9.73
CA PHE A 49 17.44 -6.53 10.78
C PHE A 49 16.56 -7.74 11.12
N LEU A 50 15.24 -7.52 11.32
CA LEU A 50 14.33 -8.62 11.68
C LEU A 50 14.23 -9.66 10.57
N LYS A 51 14.28 -9.20 9.32
CA LYS A 51 14.28 -10.08 8.15
C LYS A 51 15.52 -10.96 8.12
N ASN A 52 16.69 -10.40 8.39
CA ASN A 52 17.96 -11.15 8.44
C ASN A 52 17.95 -12.18 9.58
N GLU A 53 17.42 -11.83 10.75
CA GLU A 53 17.27 -12.77 11.86
C GLU A 53 16.30 -13.92 11.53
N ILE A 54 15.21 -13.64 10.83
CA ILE A 54 14.28 -14.67 10.35
C ILE A 54 14.98 -15.63 9.39
N ASP A 55 15.80 -15.11 8.47
CA ASP A 55 16.61 -15.94 7.56
C ASP A 55 17.54 -16.88 8.36
N GLY A 56 18.17 -16.38 9.42
CA GLY A 56 18.99 -17.20 10.34
C GLY A 56 18.20 -18.34 10.98
N PHE A 57 17.04 -18.06 11.58
CA PHE A 57 16.20 -19.10 12.16
C PHE A 57 15.75 -20.16 11.13
N ILE A 58 15.48 -19.75 9.89
CA ILE A 58 15.09 -20.67 8.83
C ILE A 58 16.28 -21.55 8.41
N GLU A 59 17.49 -20.99 8.34
CA GLU A 59 18.70 -21.75 8.02
C GLU A 59 18.98 -22.87 9.04
N ASP A 60 18.64 -22.67 10.30
CA ASP A 60 18.86 -23.61 11.40
C ASP A 60 17.78 -24.72 11.48
N ILE A 61 16.74 -24.73 10.65
CA ILE A 61 15.71 -25.77 10.63
C ILE A 61 16.34 -27.11 10.20
N PRO A 62 16.32 -28.16 11.06
CA PRO A 62 16.98 -29.42 10.76
C PRO A 62 16.23 -30.27 9.72
N ASN A 63 14.90 -30.18 9.68
CA ASN A 63 14.08 -30.92 8.74
C ASN A 63 14.03 -30.20 7.38
N GLN A 64 14.65 -30.79 6.36
CA GLN A 64 14.78 -30.19 5.03
C GLN A 64 13.45 -29.90 4.33
N ASN A 65 12.41 -30.71 4.55
CA ASN A 65 11.08 -30.45 3.98
C ASN A 65 10.41 -29.26 4.65
N ILE A 66 10.48 -29.19 5.97
CA ILE A 66 9.99 -28.05 6.77
C ILE A 66 10.75 -26.79 6.37
N LYS A 67 12.08 -26.84 6.34
CA LYS A 67 12.95 -25.72 5.92
C LYS A 67 12.52 -25.16 4.56
N ARG A 68 12.40 -26.01 3.55
CA ARG A 68 11.98 -25.59 2.20
C ARG A 68 10.62 -24.90 2.21
N ARG A 69 9.62 -25.47 2.87
CA ARG A 69 8.27 -24.90 2.95
C ARG A 69 8.25 -23.57 3.70
N THR A 70 9.03 -23.47 4.77
CA THR A 70 9.17 -22.21 5.53
C THR A 70 9.85 -21.13 4.68
N MET A 71 10.92 -21.50 3.97
CA MET A 71 11.62 -20.59 3.04
C MET A 71 10.70 -20.08 1.93
N GLU A 72 9.84 -20.92 1.34
CA GLU A 72 8.86 -20.52 0.33
C GLU A 72 7.86 -19.49 0.89
N ILE A 73 7.38 -19.68 2.12
CA ILE A 73 6.50 -18.73 2.81
C ILE A 73 7.22 -17.40 3.03
N PHE A 74 8.41 -17.47 3.61
CA PHE A 74 9.18 -16.28 3.97
C PHE A 74 9.64 -15.47 2.75
N THR A 75 10.11 -16.14 1.70
CA THR A 75 10.52 -15.49 0.43
C THR A 75 9.37 -14.67 -0.15
N ASP A 76 8.15 -15.22 -0.12
CA ASP A 76 6.96 -14.51 -0.60
C ASP A 76 6.64 -13.28 0.27
N LEU A 77 6.72 -13.41 1.59
CA LEU A 77 6.54 -12.29 2.52
C LEU A 77 7.63 -11.23 2.34
N ALA A 78 8.89 -11.65 2.27
CA ALA A 78 10.05 -10.75 2.13
C ALA A 78 9.96 -9.91 0.86
N LYS A 79 9.53 -10.50 -0.25
CA LYS A 79 9.40 -9.82 -1.55
C LYS A 79 8.28 -8.78 -1.57
N ASN A 80 7.15 -9.08 -0.95
CA ASN A 80 5.91 -8.36 -1.21
C ASN A 80 5.42 -7.51 -0.04
N SER A 81 5.83 -7.83 1.19
CA SER A 81 5.18 -7.28 2.39
C SER A 81 6.11 -6.46 3.29
N PHE A 82 7.41 -6.72 3.30
CA PHE A 82 8.33 -5.99 4.16
C PHE A 82 8.58 -4.56 3.70
N VAL A 83 8.65 -3.66 4.68
CA VAL A 83 9.02 -2.25 4.53
C VAL A 83 10.08 -1.93 5.57
N GLU A 84 11.26 -1.57 5.12
CA GLU A 84 12.35 -1.17 5.99
C GLU A 84 12.21 0.29 6.39
N ILE A 85 12.31 0.55 7.68
CA ILE A 85 12.34 1.91 8.23
C ILE A 85 13.57 2.10 9.12
N ASN A 86 14.01 3.32 9.24
CA ASN A 86 15.09 3.67 10.16
C ASN A 86 14.50 3.91 11.55
N THR A 87 14.84 3.05 12.51
CA THR A 87 14.48 3.22 13.92
C THR A 87 15.73 3.41 14.77
N LYS A 88 15.59 4.15 15.86
CA LYS A 88 16.66 4.25 16.87
C LYS A 88 16.68 2.96 17.68
N GLU A 89 17.81 2.32 17.76
CA GLU A 89 18.00 1.15 18.62
C GLU A 89 17.79 1.54 20.10
N LEU A 90 17.13 0.66 20.84
CA LEU A 90 16.94 0.85 22.28
C LEU A 90 18.11 0.23 23.02
N GLU A 91 18.69 0.97 23.95
CA GLU A 91 19.71 0.47 24.88
C GLU A 91 19.03 -0.35 26.00
N LEU A 92 18.68 -1.59 25.68
CA LEU A 92 18.08 -2.53 26.62
C LEU A 92 18.93 -3.80 26.73
N GLU A 93 19.02 -4.35 27.95
CA GLU A 93 19.68 -5.65 28.19
C GLU A 93 18.77 -6.80 27.72
N MET A 94 18.74 -7.05 26.42
CA MET A 94 17.99 -8.13 25.80
C MET A 94 18.65 -8.56 24.49
N GLU A 95 18.18 -9.68 23.93
CA GLU A 95 18.60 -10.15 22.62
C GLU A 95 18.47 -9.05 21.55
N GLN A 96 19.41 -8.99 20.63
CA GLN A 96 19.50 -7.91 19.66
C GLN A 96 18.23 -7.79 18.80
N TYR A 97 17.67 -8.92 18.35
CA TYR A 97 16.40 -8.89 17.58
C TYR A 97 15.21 -8.39 18.42
N CYS A 98 15.20 -8.66 19.72
CA CYS A 98 14.18 -8.12 20.62
C CYS A 98 14.29 -6.60 20.70
N ARG A 99 15.50 -6.02 20.80
CA ARG A 99 15.72 -4.56 20.83
C ARG A 99 15.15 -3.91 19.57
N HIS A 100 15.45 -4.44 18.40
CA HIS A 100 14.91 -3.93 17.13
C HIS A 100 13.38 -4.07 17.02
N PHE A 101 12.83 -5.20 17.45
CA PHE A 101 11.39 -5.43 17.48
C PHE A 101 10.67 -4.43 18.39
N PHE A 102 11.19 -4.21 19.60
CA PHE A 102 10.64 -3.22 20.54
C PHE A 102 10.81 -1.79 20.05
N SER A 103 11.93 -1.49 19.42
CA SER A 103 12.16 -0.19 18.79
C SER A 103 11.06 0.16 17.79
N LEU A 104 10.64 -0.81 16.98
CA LEU A 104 9.50 -0.65 16.07
C LEU A 104 8.21 -0.36 16.81
N LEU A 105 7.91 -1.13 17.86
CA LEU A 105 6.67 -0.98 18.62
C LEU A 105 6.53 0.37 19.32
N GLN A 106 7.65 0.99 19.68
CA GLN A 106 7.67 2.30 20.32
C GLN A 106 7.64 3.45 19.31
N GLN A 107 8.28 3.29 18.15
CA GLN A 107 8.51 4.39 17.21
C GLN A 107 7.52 4.41 16.03
N VAL A 108 6.83 3.30 15.76
CA VAL A 108 5.84 3.24 14.67
C VAL A 108 4.43 3.36 15.26
N PRO A 109 3.72 4.46 14.95
CA PRO A 109 2.34 4.62 15.41
C PRO A 109 1.43 3.48 14.90
N ASP A 110 0.53 3.05 15.76
CA ASP A 110 -0.52 2.06 15.42
C ASP A 110 -0.02 0.71 14.88
N ILE A 111 1.24 0.35 15.12
CA ILE A 111 1.80 -0.95 14.75
C ILE A 111 1.22 -2.06 15.62
N PHE A 112 0.93 -3.19 15.00
CA PHE A 112 0.56 -4.42 15.71
C PHE A 112 1.74 -5.38 15.77
N ALA A 113 1.85 -6.10 16.88
CA ALA A 113 2.90 -7.09 17.10
C ALA A 113 2.38 -8.52 16.90
N ILE A 114 3.13 -9.33 16.16
CA ILE A 114 2.95 -10.78 16.10
C ILE A 114 4.21 -11.43 16.67
N TYR A 115 4.04 -12.31 17.64
CA TYR A 115 5.12 -12.99 18.34
C TYR A 115 4.83 -14.48 18.50
N GLY A 116 5.89 -15.30 18.58
CA GLY A 116 5.82 -16.72 18.90
C GLY A 116 5.94 -16.93 20.41
N ASN A 117 5.28 -17.95 20.95
CA ASN A 117 5.19 -18.15 22.39
C ASN A 117 6.02 -19.30 22.93
N LYS A 118 6.24 -20.36 22.12
CA LYS A 118 6.80 -21.61 22.66
C LYS A 118 8.31 -21.57 22.88
N ASN A 119 9.04 -20.72 22.19
CA ASN A 119 10.50 -20.79 22.11
C ASN A 119 11.21 -19.49 22.53
N CYS A 120 10.53 -18.55 23.14
CA CYS A 120 11.23 -17.47 23.83
C CYS A 120 11.82 -18.03 25.11
N THR A 121 13.12 -18.30 25.12
CA THR A 121 13.85 -18.82 26.29
C THR A 121 13.82 -17.87 27.48
N ASN A 122 13.48 -16.61 27.29
CA ASN A 122 13.24 -15.61 28.31
C ASN A 122 11.76 -15.49 28.64
N PHE A 123 11.15 -16.56 29.20
CA PHE A 123 9.78 -16.54 29.74
C PHE A 123 9.54 -15.42 30.75
N ASP A 124 10.60 -14.98 31.43
CA ASP A 124 10.61 -13.88 32.40
C ASP A 124 10.94 -12.52 31.78
N CYS A 125 10.89 -12.38 30.44
CA CYS A 125 11.08 -11.08 29.81
C CYS A 125 9.89 -10.16 30.10
N ILE A 126 9.92 -9.59 31.31
CA ILE A 126 8.97 -8.56 31.80
C ILE A 126 8.76 -7.48 30.74
N THR A 127 9.79 -7.20 29.93
CA THR A 127 9.76 -6.20 28.86
C THR A 127 8.77 -6.55 27.75
N CYS A 128 8.68 -7.80 27.33
CA CYS A 128 7.71 -8.23 26.32
C CYS A 128 6.27 -8.15 26.81
N HIS A 129 6.06 -8.46 28.07
CA HIS A 129 4.72 -8.51 28.67
C HIS A 129 4.24 -7.16 29.23
N SER A 130 5.15 -6.33 29.77
CA SER A 130 4.79 -5.08 30.44
C SER A 130 4.72 -3.85 29.54
N ASN A 131 5.44 -3.85 28.41
CA ASN A 131 5.56 -2.67 27.56
C ASN A 131 4.67 -2.68 26.32
N MET A 132 3.91 -3.75 26.08
CA MET A 132 2.95 -3.79 24.97
C MET A 132 1.52 -3.66 25.47
N HIS A 133 0.77 -2.72 24.94
CA HIS A 133 -0.67 -2.71 25.09
C HIS A 133 -1.23 -4.04 24.54
N ILE A 134 -1.92 -4.79 25.41
CA ILE A 134 -2.46 -6.13 25.12
C ILE A 134 -3.31 -6.13 23.85
N GLU A 135 -3.99 -5.04 23.58
CA GLU A 135 -4.87 -4.85 22.42
C GLU A 135 -4.14 -4.84 21.07
N LYS A 136 -2.84 -4.52 21.05
CA LYS A 136 -2.03 -4.41 19.83
C LYS A 136 -1.16 -5.62 19.55
N ARG A 137 -1.25 -6.70 20.35
CA ARG A 137 -0.43 -7.88 20.18
C ARG A 137 -1.26 -9.13 19.93
N THR A 138 -0.73 -10.04 19.13
CA THR A 138 -1.30 -11.37 18.95
C THR A 138 -0.19 -12.41 18.89
N ASN A 139 -0.48 -13.60 19.42
CA ASN A 139 0.40 -14.74 19.27
C ASN A 139 0.10 -15.45 17.96
N LEU A 140 1.13 -15.92 17.27
CA LEU A 140 0.98 -16.61 15.98
C LEU A 140 0.05 -17.83 16.11
N TYR A 141 0.13 -18.60 17.19
CA TYR A 141 -0.73 -19.77 17.43
C TYR A 141 -2.22 -19.42 17.59
N TYR A 142 -2.53 -18.17 17.90
CA TYR A 142 -3.88 -17.67 18.04
C TYR A 142 -4.28 -16.70 16.92
N ILE A 143 -3.59 -16.78 15.78
CA ILE A 143 -3.83 -15.83 14.70
C ILE A 143 -5.26 -15.88 14.16
N MET A 144 -5.94 -17.02 14.30
CA MET A 144 -7.36 -17.17 13.99
C MET A 144 -8.28 -16.59 15.08
N GLN A 145 -7.74 -16.35 16.29
CA GLN A 145 -8.43 -15.70 17.40
C GLN A 145 -7.93 -14.26 17.56
N ILE A 146 -7.66 -13.62 16.43
CA ILE A 146 -7.16 -12.25 16.39
C ILE A 146 -8.04 -11.36 17.27
N ASN A 147 -7.39 -10.54 18.08
CA ASN A 147 -8.00 -9.51 18.90
C ASN A 147 -9.09 -8.76 18.11
N GLU A 148 -10.21 -8.49 18.77
CA GLU A 148 -11.40 -7.86 18.16
C GLU A 148 -11.07 -6.54 17.46
N GLU A 149 -10.14 -5.74 18.00
CA GLU A 149 -9.70 -4.48 17.39
C GLU A 149 -8.92 -4.71 16.07
N ILE A 150 -8.01 -5.69 16.05
CA ILE A 150 -7.30 -6.07 14.82
C ILE A 150 -8.30 -6.59 13.79
N MET A 151 -9.26 -7.42 14.21
CA MET A 151 -10.31 -7.93 13.32
C MET A 151 -11.19 -6.82 12.78
N LYS A 152 -11.61 -5.88 13.61
CA LYS A 152 -12.37 -4.70 13.15
C LYS A 152 -11.61 -3.93 12.08
N ARG A 153 -10.31 -3.67 12.28
CA ARG A 153 -9.47 -2.99 11.28
C ARG A 153 -9.28 -3.80 10.01
N LEU A 154 -9.05 -5.11 10.12
CA LEU A 154 -8.89 -5.99 8.96
C LEU A 154 -10.19 -6.14 8.15
N VAL A 155 -11.35 -6.19 8.80
CA VAL A 155 -12.65 -6.24 8.14
C VAL A 155 -12.97 -4.89 7.48
N ARG A 156 -12.76 -3.78 8.18
CA ARG A 156 -12.93 -2.43 7.61
C ARG A 156 -12.03 -2.17 6.41
N SER A 157 -10.91 -2.90 6.27
CA SER A 157 -9.98 -2.69 5.15
C SER A 157 -10.49 -3.16 3.80
N SER A 158 -11.57 -3.94 3.71
CA SER A 158 -12.02 -4.53 2.44
C SER A 158 -12.96 -3.63 1.64
N ILE A 159 -13.95 -3.02 2.27
CA ILE A 159 -14.88 -2.05 1.64
C ILE A 159 -15.22 -0.99 2.68
N ILE A 160 -15.00 0.28 2.35
CA ILE A 160 -15.36 1.41 3.21
C ILE A 160 -16.27 2.34 2.41
N SER A 161 -17.44 2.60 2.95
CA SER A 161 -18.31 3.68 2.48
C SER A 161 -17.94 4.95 3.25
N ILE A 162 -17.53 5.97 2.51
CA ILE A 162 -17.15 7.26 3.04
C ILE A 162 -18.37 8.17 2.92
N ASN A 163 -19.20 8.19 3.96
CA ASN A 163 -20.37 9.06 4.06
C ASN A 163 -20.19 9.90 5.33
N ASP A 164 -20.21 11.22 5.18
CA ASP A 164 -19.97 12.17 6.30
C ASP A 164 -18.70 11.88 7.11
N TYR A 165 -17.70 11.27 6.45
CA TYR A 165 -16.44 10.88 7.09
C TYR A 165 -15.54 12.12 7.28
N PRO A 166 -14.96 12.33 8.47
CA PRO A 166 -14.05 13.45 8.69
C PRO A 166 -12.81 13.34 7.78
N LEU A 167 -12.40 14.44 7.16
CA LEU A 167 -11.25 14.46 6.26
C LEU A 167 -9.95 14.00 6.94
N GLU A 168 -9.74 14.43 8.19
CA GLU A 168 -8.54 14.05 8.94
C GLU A 168 -8.52 12.56 9.29
N ASP A 169 -9.66 11.96 9.59
CA ASP A 169 -9.75 10.51 9.83
C ASP A 169 -9.47 9.73 8.55
N PHE A 170 -10.02 10.19 7.41
CA PHE A 170 -9.72 9.60 6.11
C PHE A 170 -8.21 9.67 5.78
N LYS A 171 -7.60 10.82 5.99
CA LYS A 171 -6.15 10.99 5.80
C LYS A 171 -5.35 10.04 6.69
N ASN A 172 -5.66 9.99 7.98
CA ASN A 172 -4.89 9.24 8.97
C ASN A 172 -5.13 7.72 8.88
N GLU A 173 -6.37 7.27 8.72
CA GLU A 173 -6.70 5.86 8.76
C GLU A 173 -6.52 5.14 7.41
N ILE A 174 -6.68 5.87 6.29
CA ILE A 174 -6.71 5.26 4.95
C ILE A 174 -5.49 5.63 4.13
N LEU A 175 -5.21 6.93 3.96
CA LEU A 175 -4.19 7.37 3.00
C LEU A 175 -2.79 7.40 3.57
N LYS A 176 -2.61 7.84 4.82
CA LYS A 176 -1.28 8.05 5.41
C LYS A 176 -0.38 6.82 5.31
N ASN A 177 -0.88 5.67 5.76
CA ASN A 177 -0.09 4.44 5.71
C ASN A 177 0.14 3.95 4.27
N LEU A 178 -0.85 4.15 3.37
CA LEU A 178 -0.68 3.83 1.95
C LEU A 178 0.47 4.64 1.34
N ILE A 179 0.57 5.92 1.66
CA ILE A 179 1.60 6.82 1.15
C ILE A 179 2.95 6.54 1.83
N LEU A 180 2.96 6.43 3.15
CA LEU A 180 4.16 6.29 3.96
C LEU A 180 4.95 5.02 3.63
N TYR A 181 4.25 3.89 3.45
CA TYR A 181 4.87 2.57 3.25
C TYR A 181 5.01 2.14 1.79
N SER A 182 4.72 3.04 0.85
CA SER A 182 4.85 2.75 -0.59
C SER A 182 6.07 3.44 -1.20
N LYS A 183 6.64 2.81 -2.23
CA LYS A 183 7.70 3.39 -3.08
C LYS A 183 7.11 4.04 -4.32
N GLU A 184 6.01 3.51 -4.80
CA GLU A 184 5.31 3.97 -6.00
C GLU A 184 3.81 4.04 -5.76
N LEU A 185 3.16 5.05 -6.30
CA LEU A 185 1.71 5.21 -6.30
C LEU A 185 1.22 5.52 -7.71
N TYR A 186 0.40 4.65 -8.25
CA TYR A 186 -0.27 4.78 -9.55
C TYR A 186 -1.70 5.24 -9.29
N ILE A 187 -2.06 6.38 -9.80
CA ILE A 187 -3.42 6.92 -9.73
C ILE A 187 -4.01 6.89 -11.12
N PHE A 188 -5.01 6.05 -11.33
CA PHE A 188 -5.75 5.98 -12.58
C PHE A 188 -7.14 6.60 -12.40
N ASP A 189 -7.43 7.62 -13.21
CA ASP A 189 -8.74 8.26 -13.25
C ASP A 189 -9.10 8.64 -14.69
N ASN A 190 -10.14 8.00 -15.22
CA ASN A 190 -10.62 8.18 -16.57
C ASN A 190 -11.56 9.38 -16.77
N GLN A 191 -11.82 10.16 -15.72
CA GLN A 191 -12.76 11.29 -15.73
C GLN A 191 -12.10 12.68 -15.63
N MET A 192 -10.78 12.74 -15.49
CA MET A 192 -10.05 14.02 -15.38
C MET A 192 -10.21 14.90 -16.62
N ILE A 193 -10.30 14.26 -17.78
CA ILE A 193 -10.54 14.92 -19.05
C ILE A 193 -12.04 15.07 -19.25
N PRO A 194 -12.56 16.28 -19.50
CA PRO A 194 -13.98 16.48 -19.76
C PRO A 194 -14.41 15.74 -21.04
N ASP A 195 -15.64 15.24 -21.06
CA ASP A 195 -16.25 14.73 -22.28
C ASP A 195 -16.51 15.91 -23.22
N ILE A 196 -15.86 15.87 -24.37
CA ILE A 196 -16.02 16.90 -25.38
C ILE A 196 -17.10 16.39 -26.36
N LYS A 197 -18.19 17.14 -26.46
CA LYS A 197 -19.19 16.89 -27.50
C LYS A 197 -18.57 17.28 -28.85
N GLU A 198 -18.70 16.44 -29.86
CA GLU A 198 -18.10 16.64 -31.20
C GLU A 198 -18.41 18.02 -31.81
N GLN A 199 -19.53 18.62 -31.47
CA GLN A 199 -19.97 19.93 -31.97
C GLN A 199 -19.17 21.12 -31.41
N ASN A 200 -18.32 20.93 -30.38
CA ASN A 200 -17.61 22.02 -29.68
C ASN A 200 -16.08 21.95 -29.86
N LEU A 201 -15.57 21.05 -30.69
CA LEU A 201 -14.13 20.82 -30.87
C LEU A 201 -13.38 22.02 -31.49
N GLU A 202 -14.05 22.92 -32.15
CA GLU A 202 -13.45 24.09 -32.84
C GLU A 202 -13.45 25.38 -32.01
N GLU A 203 -14.28 25.49 -30.96
CA GLU A 203 -14.52 26.76 -30.27
C GLU A 203 -14.04 26.83 -28.79
N THR A 204 -13.78 25.72 -28.13
CA THR A 204 -13.40 25.74 -26.70
C THR A 204 -12.00 25.18 -26.49
N ALA A 205 -11.08 26.05 -26.05
CA ALA A 205 -9.78 25.62 -25.56
C ALA A 205 -9.99 24.55 -24.45
N PHE A 206 -9.40 23.35 -24.64
CA PHE A 206 -9.40 22.30 -23.63
C PHE A 206 -8.82 22.80 -22.32
N ASP A 207 -9.47 22.49 -21.20
CA ASP A 207 -8.91 22.69 -19.87
C ASP A 207 -9.27 21.53 -18.92
N ILE A 208 -8.40 21.29 -17.93
CA ILE A 208 -8.66 20.29 -16.88
C ILE A 208 -9.85 20.76 -16.04
N LYS A 209 -10.78 19.87 -15.72
CA LYS A 209 -11.92 20.22 -14.86
C LYS A 209 -11.46 20.87 -13.57
N SER A 210 -12.11 21.96 -13.17
CA SER A 210 -11.70 22.77 -12.01
C SER A 210 -11.64 21.99 -10.69
N ASN A 211 -12.59 21.08 -10.46
CA ASN A 211 -12.59 20.21 -9.28
C ASN A 211 -11.38 19.27 -9.26
N TYR A 212 -10.93 18.77 -10.42
CA TYR A 212 -9.73 17.93 -10.50
C TYR A 212 -8.46 18.73 -10.25
N LYS A 213 -8.37 20.00 -10.70
CA LYS A 213 -7.22 20.85 -10.37
C LYS A 213 -7.09 21.03 -8.87
N ILE A 214 -8.19 21.39 -8.19
CA ILE A 214 -8.22 21.58 -6.72
C ILE A 214 -7.79 20.30 -6.00
N ASN A 215 -8.37 19.16 -6.39
CA ASN A 215 -8.07 17.86 -5.77
C ASN A 215 -6.61 17.45 -6.00
N LEU A 216 -6.09 17.61 -7.23
CA LEU A 216 -4.70 17.29 -7.53
C LEU A 216 -3.73 18.16 -6.74
N GLU A 217 -3.96 19.49 -6.68
CA GLU A 217 -3.12 20.41 -5.89
C GLU A 217 -3.10 19.98 -4.40
N TYR A 218 -4.27 19.71 -3.83
CA TYR A 218 -4.40 19.29 -2.44
C TYR A 218 -3.72 17.94 -2.14
N TRP A 219 -4.06 16.91 -2.93
CA TRP A 219 -3.56 15.56 -2.67
C TRP A 219 -2.08 15.41 -2.98
N MET A 220 -1.55 16.08 -4.01
CA MET A 220 -0.12 16.07 -4.30
C MET A 220 0.69 16.76 -3.18
N ALA A 221 0.18 17.84 -2.59
CA ALA A 221 0.79 18.47 -1.43
C ALA A 221 0.81 17.51 -0.23
N TYR A 222 -0.32 16.89 0.09
CA TYR A 222 -0.42 15.91 1.18
C TYR A 222 0.49 14.68 0.96
N ILE A 223 0.51 14.12 -0.25
CA ILE A 223 1.38 13.00 -0.59
C ILE A 223 2.86 13.37 -0.36
N ASN A 224 3.26 14.53 -0.82
CA ASN A 224 4.64 15.00 -0.68
C ASN A 224 5.02 15.31 0.79
N GLU A 225 4.08 15.80 1.59
CA GLU A 225 4.26 16.01 3.03
C GLU A 225 4.55 14.70 3.76
N ILE A 226 3.79 13.65 3.46
CA ILE A 226 3.92 12.35 4.13
C ILE A 226 5.14 11.57 3.62
N ASN A 227 5.39 11.56 2.31
CA ASN A 227 6.50 10.82 1.71
C ASN A 227 7.05 11.57 0.48
N PRO A 228 8.04 12.46 0.66
CA PRO A 228 8.63 13.23 -0.43
C PRO A 228 9.39 12.36 -1.45
N ASN A 229 9.72 11.12 -1.09
CA ASN A 229 10.42 10.18 -1.97
C ASN A 229 9.47 9.29 -2.80
N LEU A 230 8.14 9.39 -2.57
CA LEU A 230 7.16 8.59 -3.29
C LEU A 230 7.11 8.98 -4.76
N GLN A 231 7.34 8.02 -5.65
CA GLN A 231 7.11 8.21 -7.09
C GLN A 231 5.61 8.11 -7.39
N VAL A 232 5.01 9.20 -7.84
CA VAL A 232 3.59 9.24 -8.24
C VAL A 232 3.46 9.16 -9.75
N TYR A 233 2.66 8.22 -10.24
CA TYR A 233 2.26 8.10 -11.64
C TYR A 233 0.78 8.42 -11.77
N LEU A 234 0.45 9.47 -12.50
CA LEU A 234 -0.93 9.83 -12.79
C LEU A 234 -1.29 9.37 -14.20
N TYR A 235 -2.23 8.44 -14.31
CA TYR A 235 -2.70 7.88 -15.56
C TYR A 235 -3.97 8.58 -16.03
N LEU A 236 -3.93 9.09 -17.23
CA LEU A 236 -5.02 9.77 -17.90
C LEU A 236 -5.56 8.90 -19.04
N SER A 237 -6.84 8.98 -19.28
CA SER A 237 -7.48 8.33 -20.42
C SER A 237 -7.86 9.37 -21.47
N VAL A 238 -7.38 9.17 -22.69
CA VAL A 238 -7.85 9.89 -23.88
C VAL A 238 -8.81 8.99 -24.62
N LYS A 239 -10.09 9.34 -24.59
CA LYS A 239 -11.15 8.58 -25.24
C LYS A 239 -11.09 8.74 -26.76
N LEU A 240 -11.72 7.82 -27.51
CA LEU A 240 -11.74 7.83 -28.98
C LEU A 240 -12.16 9.18 -29.57
N ASN A 241 -13.17 9.83 -28.98
CA ASN A 241 -13.64 11.14 -29.42
C ASN A 241 -12.72 12.31 -29.07
N GLN A 242 -11.68 12.09 -28.26
CA GLN A 242 -10.71 13.09 -27.82
C GLN A 242 -9.36 12.98 -28.53
N ILE A 243 -9.15 11.98 -29.40
CA ILE A 243 -7.86 11.71 -30.06
C ILE A 243 -7.37 12.92 -30.88
N LYS A 244 -8.28 13.65 -31.50
CA LYS A 244 -7.93 14.84 -32.31
C LYS A 244 -7.24 15.95 -31.52
N ILE A 245 -7.58 16.08 -30.23
CA ILE A 245 -7.04 17.10 -29.30
C ILE A 245 -6.00 16.54 -28.33
N LYS A 246 -5.51 15.31 -28.52
CA LYS A 246 -4.60 14.66 -27.57
C LYS A 246 -3.34 15.47 -27.25
N ASN A 247 -2.80 16.20 -28.25
CA ASN A 247 -1.62 17.03 -28.05
C ASN A 247 -1.93 18.24 -27.16
N GLU A 248 -3.10 18.83 -27.32
CA GLU A 248 -3.57 19.90 -26.44
C GLU A 248 -3.75 19.39 -25.00
N ILE A 249 -4.38 18.22 -24.83
CA ILE A 249 -4.49 17.54 -23.54
C ILE A 249 -3.11 17.35 -22.91
N LYS A 250 -2.15 16.78 -23.65
CA LYS A 250 -0.77 16.59 -23.19
C LYS A 250 -0.14 17.90 -22.71
N ASN A 251 -0.21 18.96 -23.51
CA ASN A 251 0.36 20.25 -23.19
C ASN A 251 -0.26 20.85 -21.90
N LYS A 252 -1.57 20.79 -21.73
CA LYS A 252 -2.25 21.28 -20.53
C LYS A 252 -1.81 20.54 -19.24
N PHE A 253 -1.61 19.23 -19.33
CA PHE A 253 -1.10 18.47 -18.17
C PHE A 253 0.38 18.73 -17.91
N ILE A 254 1.20 18.97 -18.92
CA ILE A 254 2.60 19.41 -18.76
C ILE A 254 2.63 20.76 -18.05
N ASP A 255 1.83 21.74 -18.48
CA ASP A 255 1.78 23.06 -17.88
C ASP A 255 1.29 22.97 -16.42
N PHE A 256 0.28 22.14 -16.16
CA PHE A 256 -0.23 21.90 -14.82
C PHE A 256 0.85 21.24 -13.92
N LYS A 257 1.59 20.25 -14.44
CA LYS A 257 2.72 19.63 -13.72
C LYS A 257 3.78 20.68 -13.36
N LYS A 258 4.19 21.53 -14.31
CA LYS A 258 5.16 22.62 -14.06
C LYS A 258 4.68 23.57 -12.97
N LYS A 259 3.37 23.89 -12.96
CA LYS A 259 2.75 24.68 -11.88
C LYS A 259 2.86 24.00 -10.52
N LEU A 260 2.50 22.70 -10.44
CA LEU A 260 2.62 21.91 -9.23
C LEU A 260 4.07 21.82 -8.73
N GLN A 261 5.02 21.57 -9.61
CA GLN A 261 6.44 21.47 -9.24
C GLN A 261 7.05 22.79 -8.78
N LYS A 262 6.53 23.95 -9.22
CA LYS A 262 6.90 25.25 -8.65
C LYS A 262 6.40 25.41 -7.22
N GLN A 263 5.24 24.88 -6.88
CA GLN A 263 4.65 24.93 -5.54
C GLN A 263 5.24 23.87 -4.61
N ILE A 264 5.57 22.71 -5.17
CA ILE A 264 6.06 21.51 -4.44
C ILE A 264 7.32 20.99 -5.19
N PRO A 265 8.51 21.58 -4.96
CA PRO A 265 9.72 21.26 -5.73
C PRO A 265 10.19 19.80 -5.59
N SER A 266 9.93 19.15 -4.45
CA SER A 266 10.29 17.77 -4.18
C SER A 266 9.30 16.75 -4.78
N LEU A 267 8.18 17.18 -5.37
CA LEU A 267 7.16 16.30 -5.89
C LEU A 267 7.67 15.49 -7.08
N ASN A 268 7.73 14.17 -6.91
CA ASN A 268 8.13 13.23 -7.96
C ASN A 268 6.87 12.71 -8.70
N LEU A 269 6.36 13.53 -9.63
CA LEU A 269 5.12 13.26 -10.39
C LEU A 269 5.43 13.00 -11.86
N LYS A 270 4.88 11.90 -12.40
CA LYS A 270 4.89 11.55 -13.82
C LYS A 270 3.48 11.37 -14.34
N PHE A 271 3.19 11.97 -15.50
CA PHE A 271 1.95 11.73 -16.23
C PHE A 271 2.14 10.64 -17.28
N ARG A 272 1.16 9.75 -17.37
CA ARG A 272 1.07 8.75 -18.43
C ARG A 272 -0.32 8.82 -19.07
N ILE A 273 -0.39 8.60 -20.36
CA ILE A 273 -1.65 8.66 -21.12
C ILE A 273 -1.92 7.29 -21.73
N ILE A 274 -3.16 6.82 -21.57
CA ILE A 274 -3.71 5.68 -22.27
C ILE A 274 -4.62 6.22 -23.36
N GLU A 275 -4.32 5.92 -24.61
CA GLU A 275 -5.14 6.30 -25.75
C GLU A 275 -6.06 5.13 -26.09
N GLU A 276 -7.39 5.34 -26.02
CA GLU A 276 -8.33 4.33 -26.49
C GLU A 276 -8.20 4.14 -27.99
N SER A 277 -8.22 2.90 -28.45
CA SER A 277 -8.19 2.53 -29.87
C SER A 277 -9.13 1.36 -30.16
N LYS A 278 -9.62 1.32 -31.39
CA LYS A 278 -10.44 0.22 -31.95
C LYS A 278 -9.86 -0.26 -33.29
N GLU A 279 -8.55 -0.37 -33.38
CA GLU A 279 -7.91 -0.89 -34.60
C GLU A 279 -8.08 -2.41 -34.67
N GLN A 280 -8.16 -2.95 -35.92
CA GLN A 280 -8.31 -4.39 -36.17
C GLN A 280 -7.19 -5.16 -35.47
N GLY A 281 -7.56 -5.99 -34.48
CA GLY A 281 -6.64 -6.83 -33.70
C GLY A 281 -6.07 -6.21 -32.42
N ASN A 282 -6.31 -4.91 -32.17
CA ASN A 282 -5.82 -4.26 -30.93
C ASN A 282 -6.85 -3.27 -30.40
N ILE A 283 -7.72 -3.76 -29.49
CA ILE A 283 -8.75 -2.94 -28.86
C ILE A 283 -8.23 -2.52 -27.48
N ILE A 284 -7.94 -1.23 -27.30
CA ILE A 284 -7.57 -0.63 -26.02
C ILE A 284 -8.79 0.14 -25.49
N ILE A 285 -9.37 -0.35 -24.40
CA ILE A 285 -10.49 0.31 -23.71
C ILE A 285 -10.04 0.57 -22.27
N THR A 286 -10.15 1.82 -21.83
CA THR A 286 -9.79 2.17 -20.46
C THR A 286 -10.74 1.54 -19.43
N PRO A 287 -10.23 1.10 -18.29
CA PRO A 287 -11.07 0.59 -17.20
C PRO A 287 -12.12 1.62 -16.78
N HIS A 288 -13.34 1.16 -16.49
CA HIS A 288 -14.38 2.05 -15.95
C HIS A 288 -14.13 2.45 -14.51
N GLN A 289 -13.55 1.55 -13.73
CA GLN A 289 -13.19 1.82 -12.34
C GLN A 289 -11.93 2.66 -12.27
N ARG A 290 -11.81 3.43 -11.20
CA ARG A 290 -10.65 4.26 -10.89
C ARG A 290 -9.87 3.61 -9.76
N TYR A 291 -8.55 3.79 -9.78
CA TYR A 291 -7.67 3.04 -8.92
C TYR A 291 -6.57 3.89 -8.29
N PHE A 292 -6.25 3.55 -7.03
CA PHE A 292 -5.01 3.91 -6.37
C PHE A 292 -4.21 2.63 -6.18
N ILE A 293 -3.09 2.48 -6.88
CA ILE A 293 -2.29 1.25 -6.87
C ILE A 293 -0.90 1.59 -6.35
N SER A 294 -0.52 0.98 -5.22
CA SER A 294 0.84 1.05 -4.72
C SER A 294 1.59 -0.26 -5.00
N ASP A 295 2.89 -0.27 -4.73
CA ASP A 295 3.67 -1.50 -4.72
C ASP A 295 3.14 -2.52 -3.68
N LYS A 296 2.40 -2.07 -2.66
CA LYS A 296 1.83 -2.94 -1.61
C LYS A 296 0.41 -3.41 -1.92
N ILE A 297 -0.53 -2.50 -2.13
CA ILE A 297 -1.95 -2.79 -2.38
C ILE A 297 -2.51 -2.01 -3.56
N ALA A 298 -3.71 -2.39 -4.00
CA ALA A 298 -4.53 -1.58 -4.88
C ALA A 298 -5.90 -1.33 -4.25
N LEU A 299 -6.40 -0.11 -4.45
CA LEU A 299 -7.70 0.33 -4.02
C LEU A 299 -8.49 0.74 -5.26
N SER A 300 -9.74 0.28 -5.37
CA SER A 300 -10.70 0.88 -6.28
C SER A 300 -11.47 1.99 -5.57
N CYS A 301 -11.74 3.07 -6.28
CA CYS A 301 -12.47 4.22 -5.76
C CYS A 301 -13.44 4.72 -6.82
N ASP A 302 -14.71 4.87 -6.48
CA ASP A 302 -15.72 5.28 -7.44
C ASP A 302 -15.60 6.75 -7.90
N ARG A 303 -14.89 7.58 -7.14
CA ARG A 303 -14.58 8.99 -7.48
C ARG A 303 -13.17 9.24 -8.01
N GLY A 304 -12.27 8.28 -7.95
CA GLY A 304 -10.87 8.49 -8.29
C GLY A 304 -10.22 9.55 -7.42
N ILE A 305 -9.58 10.56 -8.03
CA ILE A 305 -8.91 11.65 -7.31
C ILE A 305 -9.88 12.79 -6.89
N ASP A 306 -11.11 12.83 -7.42
CA ASP A 306 -12.12 13.87 -7.13
C ASP A 306 -12.82 13.61 -5.78
N LEU A 307 -12.03 13.56 -4.71
CA LEU A 307 -12.51 13.21 -3.36
C LEU A 307 -13.04 14.40 -2.56
N LEU A 308 -12.64 15.62 -2.93
CA LEU A 308 -13.01 16.84 -2.21
C LEU A 308 -13.98 17.69 -3.00
N ASP A 309 -14.89 18.34 -2.29
CA ASP A 309 -15.70 19.43 -2.84
C ASP A 309 -14.89 20.75 -2.89
N ARG A 310 -15.55 21.84 -3.33
CA ARG A 310 -14.90 23.16 -3.43
C ARG A 310 -14.53 23.77 -2.08
N ASN A 311 -15.10 23.27 -0.99
CA ASN A 311 -14.83 23.72 0.38
C ASN A 311 -13.82 22.79 1.09
N HIS A 312 -13.15 21.90 0.35
CA HIS A 312 -12.22 20.88 0.86
C HIS A 312 -12.87 19.89 1.84
N LYS A 313 -14.19 19.66 1.75
CA LYS A 313 -14.83 18.58 2.47
C LYS A 313 -14.82 17.32 1.63
N LEU A 314 -14.66 16.17 2.30
CA LEU A 314 -14.80 14.88 1.63
C LEU A 314 -16.20 14.75 1.05
N ARG A 315 -16.24 14.25 -0.20
CA ARG A 315 -17.49 13.80 -0.84
C ARG A 315 -17.83 12.41 -0.38
N ASP A 316 -19.05 11.99 -0.60
CA ASP A 316 -19.44 10.60 -0.41
C ASP A 316 -18.88 9.73 -1.56
N PHE A 317 -18.25 8.62 -1.21
CA PHE A 317 -17.72 7.64 -2.15
C PHE A 317 -17.47 6.29 -1.49
N ASN A 318 -17.25 5.27 -2.31
CA ASN A 318 -16.84 3.96 -1.84
C ASN A 318 -15.38 3.70 -2.26
N ILE A 319 -14.64 3.09 -1.34
CA ILE A 319 -13.29 2.61 -1.58
C ILE A 319 -13.21 1.13 -1.17
N SER A 320 -12.59 0.30 -1.99
CA SER A 320 -12.44 -1.12 -1.70
C SER A 320 -11.05 -1.64 -2.05
N LEU A 321 -10.61 -2.63 -1.28
CA LEU A 321 -9.35 -3.32 -1.53
C LEU A 321 -9.50 -4.23 -2.76
N VAL A 322 -8.61 -4.08 -3.72
CA VAL A 322 -8.56 -4.91 -4.93
C VAL A 322 -7.79 -6.20 -4.63
N ASN A 323 -8.31 -7.32 -5.16
CA ASN A 323 -7.64 -8.60 -5.05
C ASN A 323 -6.19 -8.53 -5.59
N PRO A 324 -5.19 -9.18 -4.97
CA PRO A 324 -3.80 -9.17 -5.42
C PRO A 324 -3.58 -9.60 -6.86
N LYS A 325 -4.36 -10.56 -7.38
CA LYS A 325 -4.28 -10.99 -8.80
C LYS A 325 -4.75 -9.88 -9.73
N ASP A 326 -5.88 -9.25 -9.38
CA ASP A 326 -6.46 -8.16 -10.17
C ASP A 326 -5.56 -6.92 -10.12
N LYS A 327 -4.91 -6.63 -8.98
CA LYS A 327 -3.89 -5.60 -8.85
C LYS A 327 -2.79 -5.77 -9.90
N VAL A 328 -2.23 -6.97 -10.03
CA VAL A 328 -1.16 -7.26 -11.00
C VAL A 328 -1.67 -7.06 -12.43
N MET A 329 -2.85 -7.57 -12.74
CA MET A 329 -3.46 -7.42 -14.06
C MET A 329 -3.70 -5.95 -14.42
N ILE A 330 -4.28 -5.17 -13.50
CA ILE A 330 -4.57 -3.76 -13.73
C ILE A 330 -3.26 -2.97 -13.88
N LYS A 331 -2.28 -3.19 -12.99
CA LYS A 331 -0.99 -2.51 -13.08
C LYS A 331 -0.30 -2.78 -14.42
N ASN A 332 -0.20 -4.04 -14.84
CA ASN A 332 0.38 -4.43 -16.13
C ASN A 332 -0.38 -3.81 -17.29
N TYR A 333 -1.71 -3.79 -17.26
CA TYR A 333 -2.52 -3.15 -18.29
C TYR A 333 -2.20 -1.65 -18.42
N LEU A 334 -2.15 -0.93 -17.30
CA LEU A 334 -1.82 0.50 -17.27
C LEU A 334 -0.41 0.77 -17.81
N GLU A 335 0.59 -0.04 -17.45
CA GLU A 335 1.97 0.13 -17.87
C GLU A 335 2.16 -0.15 -19.37
N ILE A 336 1.59 -1.25 -19.87
CA ILE A 336 1.73 -1.67 -21.28
C ILE A 336 1.01 -0.71 -22.22
N ASN A 337 -0.19 -0.25 -21.87
CA ASN A 337 -1.04 0.53 -22.76
C ASN A 337 -0.86 2.05 -22.60
N SER A 338 0.09 2.50 -21.81
CA SER A 338 0.29 3.94 -21.58
C SER A 338 1.63 4.44 -22.11
N VAL A 339 1.64 5.70 -22.51
CA VAL A 339 2.84 6.43 -22.92
C VAL A 339 3.16 7.52 -21.91
N LEU A 340 4.44 7.64 -21.54
CA LEU A 340 4.92 8.71 -20.67
C LEU A 340 4.79 10.06 -21.38
N VAL A 341 4.22 11.03 -20.70
CA VAL A 341 4.16 12.41 -21.19
C VAL A 341 5.48 13.09 -20.84
N ASN A 342 6.38 13.17 -21.80
CA ASN A 342 7.67 13.84 -21.65
C ASN A 342 7.52 15.34 -21.89
N GLU A 343 8.22 16.13 -21.08
CA GLU A 343 8.51 17.52 -21.39
C GLU A 343 9.50 17.53 -22.58
N LYS A 344 9.15 18.24 -23.63
CA LYS A 344 10.10 18.52 -24.73
C LYS A 344 11.04 19.63 -24.32
#